data_92581e0ed60c5234ecb3c844c8fc2282
#
_entry.id   92581e0ed60c5234ecb3c844c8fc2282
#
_cell.length_a   1.000
_cell.length_b   1.000
_cell.length_c   1.000
_cell.angle_alpha   90.00
_cell.angle_beta   90.00
_cell.angle_gamma   90.00
#
_symmetry.space_group_name_H-M   'P 1'
#
loop_
_entity.id
_entity.type
_entity.pdbx_description
1 polymer ?
#
loop_
_entity_poly.entity_id
_entity_poly.type
_entity_poly.pdbx_seq_one_letter_code
_entity_poly.pdbx_strand_id
1 'polypeptide(L)'
;NGINMLSGVVNGPKPGQEAFDVTLEGNVGNNSAQLLVQYLNARKEQGVYMGVMADLRRHGIRMKVFPEHPTLVYRPFTVNKNNYIYLADNGRIHANLDLHDEQGTGLSFYTNREDTIAKQDMTVELSRINLKEFRRILPYMPDMEGWIGAEAHYIDSGPYMMVSSDLRIDEFKYEGSALGNWELGGVYLPGEAKDHHLDAYIRHDGEEIAHLGGIYLPAEEGTGSLSADIAFEHFPLNVANPFVPDRMVELDGDIDGTLSMKGDPAKPLLNGELALDSVTFFMPEMSAMFRFDNEPVQVVNSKMMFKEFDIFTKGKTPFTINGEVDFSDLERMAVNLKMHAENYELLNAPRTKRAMVYGKMYVDFNATLRGPVEELVMRGNMNILGKTNVTYVLKDSPLTGNDR
;
A
#
# COMPACT_ATOMS: atom_id res chain seq x y z
N ASN A 1 19.27 7.96 42.28
CA ASN A 1 19.61 6.67 41.71
C ASN A 1 19.01 6.54 40.35
N GLY A 2 19.84 6.58 39.31
CA GLY A 2 19.41 6.40 37.93
C GLY A 2 19.65 4.97 37.46
N ILE A 3 18.93 4.54 36.42
CA ILE A 3 19.14 3.27 35.71
C ILE A 3 19.75 3.62 34.35
N ASN A 4 20.90 3.01 34.05
CA ASN A 4 21.53 3.11 32.74
C ASN A 4 21.36 1.76 32.04
N MET A 5 20.97 1.78 30.80
CA MET A 5 20.85 0.61 29.94
C MET A 5 21.58 0.84 28.63
N LEU A 6 22.45 -0.09 28.25
CA LEU A 6 23.08 -0.16 26.95
C LEU A 6 22.67 -1.47 26.30
N SER A 7 22.12 -1.39 25.11
CA SER A 7 21.80 -2.57 24.28
C SER A 7 22.37 -2.34 22.88
N GLY A 8 23.00 -3.37 22.32
CA GLY A 8 23.53 -3.34 20.97
C GLY A 8 23.11 -4.60 20.21
N VAL A 9 22.84 -4.42 18.92
CA VAL A 9 22.57 -5.52 17.99
C VAL A 9 23.57 -5.40 16.83
N VAL A 10 24.33 -6.48 16.62
CA VAL A 10 25.22 -6.62 15.46
C VAL A 10 24.57 -7.64 14.52
N ASN A 11 24.29 -7.23 13.30
CA ASN A 11 23.75 -8.14 12.30
C ASN A 11 24.88 -8.97 11.67
N GLY A 12 24.78 -10.31 11.79
CA GLY A 12 25.60 -11.25 11.02
C GLY A 12 25.03 -11.36 9.59
N PRO A 13 25.73 -10.82 8.55
CA PRO A 13 25.17 -10.75 7.22
C PRO A 13 24.98 -12.16 6.62
N LYS A 14 23.78 -12.38 6.02
CA LYS A 14 23.58 -13.48 5.07
C LYS A 14 24.24 -13.11 3.75
N PRO A 15 24.54 -14.09 2.85
CA PRO A 15 25.06 -13.78 1.53
C PRO A 15 24.22 -12.72 0.81
N GLY A 16 24.84 -11.62 0.40
CA GLY A 16 24.17 -10.48 -0.24
C GLY A 16 23.64 -9.38 0.71
N GLN A 17 23.81 -9.52 2.03
CA GLN A 17 23.45 -8.49 3.02
C GLN A 17 24.68 -7.83 3.59
N GLU A 18 24.61 -6.52 3.85
CA GLU A 18 25.68 -5.78 4.54
C GLU A 18 25.53 -5.89 6.06
N ALA A 19 26.65 -5.98 6.76
CA ALA A 19 26.66 -5.94 8.22
C ALA A 19 26.31 -4.53 8.72
N PHE A 20 25.66 -4.44 9.89
CA PHE A 20 25.43 -3.19 10.57
C PHE A 20 25.44 -3.38 12.09
N ASP A 21 25.69 -2.29 12.82
CA ASP A 21 25.61 -2.23 14.28
C ASP A 21 24.53 -1.22 14.68
N VAL A 22 23.63 -1.59 15.57
CA VAL A 22 22.68 -0.68 16.21
C VAL A 22 22.95 -0.65 17.70
N THR A 23 23.12 0.54 18.27
CA THR A 23 23.28 0.76 19.70
C THR A 23 22.13 1.60 20.22
N LEU A 24 21.54 1.17 21.34
CA LEU A 24 20.53 1.88 22.09
C LEU A 24 21.09 2.19 23.49
N GLU A 25 21.21 3.46 23.82
CA GLU A 25 21.61 3.92 25.14
C GLU A 25 20.42 4.55 25.85
N GLY A 26 20.07 4.04 27.02
CA GLY A 26 18.98 4.55 27.84
C GLY A 26 19.44 4.98 29.22
N ASN A 27 19.02 6.15 29.66
CA ASN A 27 19.23 6.65 31.01
C ASN A 27 17.89 7.07 31.62
N VAL A 28 17.62 6.63 32.83
CA VAL A 28 16.41 7.03 33.57
C VAL A 28 16.79 7.45 34.98
N GLY A 29 16.36 8.64 35.37
CA GLY A 29 16.58 9.13 36.75
C GLY A 29 16.09 10.58 36.91
N ASN A 30 15.82 10.97 38.15
CA ASN A 30 15.45 12.35 38.49
C ASN A 30 14.32 12.95 37.66
N ASN A 31 13.25 12.19 37.45
CA ASN A 31 12.08 12.56 36.62
C ASN A 31 12.42 12.81 35.13
N SER A 32 13.53 12.28 34.65
CA SER A 32 13.96 12.37 33.27
C SER A 32 14.29 10.98 32.73
N ALA A 33 13.99 10.75 31.46
CA ALA A 33 14.41 9.59 30.69
C ALA A 33 15.07 10.06 29.40
N GLN A 34 16.11 9.38 28.99
CA GLN A 34 16.87 9.69 27.78
C GLN A 34 17.08 8.42 27.00
N LEU A 35 16.84 8.46 25.70
CA LEU A 35 17.12 7.37 24.77
C LEU A 35 17.92 7.92 23.59
N LEU A 36 19.05 7.29 23.30
CA LEU A 36 19.92 7.60 22.17
C LEU A 36 20.01 6.37 21.27
N VAL A 37 19.86 6.57 19.99
CA VAL A 37 19.96 5.55 18.94
C VAL A 37 21.16 5.86 18.06
N GLN A 38 22.02 4.88 17.85
CA GLN A 38 23.12 4.95 16.88
C GLN A 38 23.04 3.75 15.93
N TYR A 39 23.17 4.01 14.64
CA TYR A 39 23.29 3.02 13.59
C TYR A 39 24.60 3.24 12.83
N LEU A 40 25.40 2.19 12.71
CA LEU A 40 26.65 2.18 11.94
C LEU A 40 26.56 1.09 10.86
N ASN A 41 26.96 1.42 9.64
CA ASN A 41 27.08 0.41 8.57
C ASN A 41 28.37 -0.42 8.72
N ALA A 42 28.60 -1.36 7.78
CA ALA A 42 29.79 -2.22 7.77
C ALA A 42 31.12 -1.46 7.73
N ARG A 43 31.13 -0.23 7.20
CA ARG A 43 32.30 0.65 7.15
C ARG A 43 32.45 1.55 8.40
N LYS A 44 31.57 1.33 9.38
CA LYS A 44 31.48 2.17 10.60
C LYS A 44 31.11 3.64 10.32
N GLU A 45 30.46 3.88 9.17
CA GLU A 45 29.87 5.19 8.88
C GLU A 45 28.56 5.34 9.63
N GLN A 46 28.34 6.51 10.23
CA GLN A 46 27.18 6.81 11.05
C GLN A 46 25.96 7.14 10.19
N GLY A 47 25.02 6.19 10.11
CA GLY A 47 23.78 6.37 9.37
C GLY A 47 22.67 7.02 10.18
N VAL A 48 22.63 6.75 11.50
CA VAL A 48 21.70 7.39 12.43
C VAL A 48 22.45 7.71 13.73
N TYR A 49 22.23 8.90 14.23
CA TYR A 49 22.64 9.33 15.58
C TYR A 49 21.67 10.39 16.08
N MET A 50 20.68 9.96 16.83
CA MET A 50 19.63 10.83 17.34
C MET A 50 19.07 10.26 18.64
N GLY A 51 18.66 11.15 19.53
CA GLY A 51 18.05 10.77 20.78
C GLY A 51 16.84 11.63 21.14
N VAL A 52 16.09 11.12 22.09
CA VAL A 52 14.96 11.82 22.70
C VAL A 52 15.16 11.86 24.22
N MET A 53 15.00 13.03 24.78
CA MET A 53 14.94 13.25 26.22
C MET A 53 13.49 13.53 26.61
N ALA A 54 12.97 12.85 27.60
CA ALA A 54 11.64 13.04 28.16
C ALA A 54 11.77 13.47 29.62
N ASP A 55 11.21 14.62 29.96
CA ASP A 55 11.17 15.17 31.31
C ASP A 55 9.74 15.11 31.86
N LEU A 56 9.54 14.47 33.00
CA LEU A 56 8.29 14.53 33.72
C LEU A 56 8.13 15.93 34.34
N ARG A 57 7.05 16.61 33.99
CA ARG A 57 6.66 17.93 34.50
C ARG A 57 5.44 17.78 35.39
N ARG A 58 5.07 18.85 36.13
CA ARG A 58 3.95 18.83 37.07
C ARG A 58 2.61 18.41 36.45
N HIS A 59 2.39 18.69 35.14
CA HIS A 59 1.15 18.48 34.44
C HIS A 59 1.34 17.83 33.05
N GLY A 60 2.33 16.92 32.93
CA GLY A 60 2.57 16.22 31.68
C GLY A 60 4.01 15.83 31.46
N ILE A 61 4.33 15.42 30.25
CA ILE A 61 5.66 14.96 29.82
C ILE A 61 6.14 15.88 28.70
N ARG A 62 7.37 16.44 28.89
CA ARG A 62 8.02 17.21 27.84
C ARG A 62 9.15 16.39 27.20
N MET A 63 9.05 16.18 25.91
CA MET A 63 10.07 15.51 25.11
C MET A 63 10.87 16.55 24.31
N LYS A 64 12.13 16.24 24.06
CA LYS A 64 13.06 17.03 23.25
C LYS A 64 13.95 16.10 22.43
N VAL A 65 14.15 16.43 21.15
CA VAL A 65 15.14 15.78 20.28
C VAL A 65 16.51 16.37 20.52
N PHE A 66 17.55 15.52 20.53
CA PHE A 66 18.97 15.88 20.66
C PHE A 66 19.85 14.91 19.86
N PRO A 67 21.12 15.26 19.56
CA PRO A 67 21.77 16.56 19.71
C PRO A 67 21.16 17.63 18.80
N GLU A 68 21.64 18.86 18.84
CA GLU A 68 21.20 19.96 17.95
C GLU A 68 21.48 19.64 16.47
N HIS A 69 22.50 18.82 16.21
CA HIS A 69 22.85 18.32 14.88
C HIS A 69 22.82 16.78 14.87
N PRO A 70 21.63 16.16 14.81
CA PRO A 70 21.53 14.70 14.68
C PRO A 70 21.97 14.25 13.28
N THR A 71 22.36 12.99 13.17
CA THR A 71 22.59 12.34 11.87
C THR A 71 21.41 11.45 11.54
N LEU A 72 20.86 11.61 10.35
CA LEU A 72 19.85 10.73 9.79
C LEU A 72 20.23 10.39 8.35
N VAL A 73 20.11 9.12 7.99
CA VAL A 73 20.40 8.62 6.64
C VAL A 73 21.77 9.08 6.12
N TYR A 74 22.81 9.00 6.99
CA TYR A 74 24.20 9.43 6.73
C TYR A 74 24.37 10.92 6.44
N ARG A 75 23.39 11.76 6.77
CA ARG A 75 23.45 13.21 6.58
C ARG A 75 23.25 13.95 7.90
N PRO A 76 23.93 15.10 8.08
CA PRO A 76 23.65 15.96 9.21
C PRO A 76 22.29 16.67 9.00
N PHE A 77 21.47 16.64 10.04
CA PHE A 77 20.27 17.44 10.16
C PHE A 77 20.47 18.52 11.20
N THR A 78 19.60 19.49 11.23
CA THR A 78 19.53 20.50 12.27
C THR A 78 18.15 20.46 12.90
N VAL A 79 18.10 20.38 14.21
CA VAL A 79 16.86 20.52 14.95
C VAL A 79 16.83 21.90 15.62
N ASN A 80 15.67 22.57 15.62
CA ASN A 80 15.53 23.88 16.24
C ASN A 80 15.90 23.83 17.73
N LYS A 81 16.65 24.86 18.23
CA LYS A 81 17.22 24.91 19.61
C LYS A 81 16.18 24.71 20.70
N ASN A 82 14.99 25.29 20.51
CA ASN A 82 13.89 25.23 21.47
C ASN A 82 12.87 24.18 21.08
N ASN A 83 13.30 23.07 20.45
CA ASN A 83 12.39 22.01 20.09
C ASN A 83 11.78 21.35 21.32
N TYR A 84 10.50 20.95 21.18
CA TYR A 84 9.83 20.14 22.18
C TYR A 84 8.53 19.56 21.62
N ILE A 85 8.10 18.46 22.25
CA ILE A 85 6.74 17.93 22.19
C ILE A 85 6.32 17.78 23.65
N TYR A 86 5.24 18.44 24.05
CA TYR A 86 4.70 18.39 25.40
C TYR A 86 3.33 17.73 25.37
N LEU A 87 3.21 16.61 26.07
CA LEU A 87 1.97 15.87 26.29
C LEU A 87 1.43 16.27 27.65
N ALA A 88 0.37 17.07 27.68
CA ALA A 88 -0.27 17.50 28.90
C ALA A 88 -1.21 16.42 29.47
N ASP A 89 -1.39 16.40 30.80
CA ASP A 89 -2.26 15.43 31.51
C ASP A 89 -3.74 15.51 31.04
N ASN A 90 -4.16 16.63 30.48
CA ASN A 90 -5.51 16.83 29.91
C ASN A 90 -5.62 16.35 28.45
N GLY A 91 -4.62 15.66 27.93
CA GLY A 91 -4.57 15.13 26.57
C GLY A 91 -4.14 16.16 25.50
N ARG A 92 -3.86 17.43 25.86
CA ARG A 92 -3.37 18.42 24.88
C ARG A 92 -1.92 18.17 24.52
N ILE A 93 -1.63 18.35 23.24
CA ILE A 93 -0.28 18.29 22.70
C ILE A 93 0.18 19.72 22.36
N HIS A 94 1.35 20.09 22.79
CA HIS A 94 2.03 21.29 22.34
C HIS A 94 3.37 20.91 21.72
N ALA A 95 3.58 21.28 20.48
CA ALA A 95 4.78 20.92 19.73
C ALA A 95 5.43 22.17 19.11
N ASN A 96 6.73 22.11 19.00
CA ASN A 96 7.58 23.01 18.23
C ASN A 96 8.85 22.24 17.86
N LEU A 97 8.70 21.34 16.92
CA LEU A 97 9.80 20.51 16.38
C LEU A 97 9.96 20.84 14.90
N ASP A 98 11.16 21.21 14.53
CA ASP A 98 11.59 21.44 13.17
C ASP A 98 12.94 20.77 12.98
N LEU A 99 13.01 19.75 12.14
CA LEU A 99 14.15 18.89 11.91
C LEU A 99 14.39 18.77 10.40
N HIS A 100 15.38 19.50 9.87
CA HIS A 100 15.67 19.52 8.44
C HIS A 100 17.16 19.44 8.16
N ASP A 101 17.52 18.89 6.98
CA ASP A 101 18.86 19.00 6.42
C ASP A 101 18.99 20.31 5.59
N GLU A 102 20.21 20.57 5.07
CA GLU A 102 20.48 21.75 4.25
C GLU A 102 19.71 21.79 2.92
N GLN A 103 19.13 20.65 2.48
CA GLN A 103 18.35 20.52 1.25
C GLN A 103 16.83 20.67 1.46
N GLY A 104 16.41 20.86 2.72
CA GLY A 104 15.00 20.95 3.11
C GLY A 104 14.31 19.60 3.23
N THR A 105 15.09 18.50 3.34
CA THR A 105 14.54 17.19 3.69
C THR A 105 14.29 17.15 5.19
N GLY A 106 13.08 16.81 5.64
CA GLY A 106 12.85 16.80 7.07
C GLY A 106 11.44 16.54 7.54
N LEU A 107 11.25 16.86 8.81
CA LEU A 107 10.01 16.71 9.56
C LEU A 107 9.77 17.97 10.38
N SER A 108 8.59 18.56 10.25
CA SER A 108 8.08 19.58 11.17
C SER A 108 6.87 19.05 11.93
N PHE A 109 6.80 19.37 13.22
CA PHE A 109 5.61 19.13 14.04
C PHE A 109 5.41 20.33 14.95
N TYR A 110 4.31 21.04 14.74
CA TYR A 110 4.01 22.25 15.49
C TYR A 110 2.55 22.38 15.84
N THR A 111 2.27 23.13 16.91
CA THR A 111 0.93 23.51 17.34
C THR A 111 0.73 25.01 17.18
N ASN A 112 -0.42 25.42 16.63
CA ASN A 112 -0.80 26.81 16.56
C ASN A 112 -1.15 27.33 17.95
N ARG A 113 -0.42 28.31 18.43
CA ARG A 113 -0.61 28.91 19.76
C ARG A 113 -1.50 30.15 19.74
N GLU A 114 -1.72 30.71 18.57
CA GLU A 114 -2.52 31.92 18.41
C GLU A 114 -4.02 31.60 18.41
N ASP A 115 -4.39 30.35 18.09
CA ASP A 115 -5.76 29.90 18.20
C ASP A 115 -6.13 29.63 19.66
N THR A 116 -6.92 30.55 20.23
CA THR A 116 -7.43 30.45 21.60
C THR A 116 -8.79 29.74 21.67
N ILE A 117 -9.42 29.46 20.53
CA ILE A 117 -10.73 28.82 20.41
C ILE A 117 -10.58 27.29 20.32
N ALA A 118 -9.64 26.81 19.53
CA ALA A 118 -9.38 25.39 19.41
C ALA A 118 -8.76 24.81 20.68
N LYS A 119 -9.23 23.65 21.09
CA LYS A 119 -8.59 22.85 22.16
C LYS A 119 -7.28 22.27 21.69
N GLN A 120 -7.21 21.92 20.42
CA GLN A 120 -6.01 21.39 19.75
C GLN A 120 -5.99 21.92 18.32
N ASP A 121 -4.83 22.39 17.88
CA ASP A 121 -4.54 22.78 16.51
C ASP A 121 -3.09 22.39 16.25
N MET A 122 -2.85 21.37 15.41
CA MET A 122 -1.52 20.83 15.16
C MET A 122 -1.31 20.43 13.72
N THR A 123 -0.10 20.63 13.25
CA THR A 123 0.34 20.24 11.90
C THR A 123 1.59 19.36 11.98
N VAL A 124 1.60 18.31 11.18
CA VAL A 124 2.76 17.48 10.91
C VAL A 124 3.08 17.59 9.43
N GLU A 125 4.33 17.88 9.10
CA GLU A 125 4.80 18.00 7.72
C GLU A 125 6.03 17.13 7.51
N LEU A 126 6.03 16.36 6.41
CA LEU A 126 7.19 15.64 5.89
C LEU A 126 7.61 16.29 4.59
N SER A 127 8.86 16.74 4.52
CA SER A 127 9.37 17.49 3.36
C SER A 127 10.48 16.72 2.65
N ARG A 128 10.29 16.46 1.35
CA ARG A 128 11.31 15.95 0.43
C ARG A 128 12.05 14.69 0.92
N ILE A 129 11.31 13.73 1.46
CA ILE A 129 11.86 12.47 1.95
C ILE A 129 12.24 11.58 0.75
N ASN A 130 13.52 11.27 0.58
CA ASN A 130 14.01 10.40 -0.49
C ASN A 130 13.92 8.93 -0.07
N LEU A 131 13.03 8.16 -0.71
CA LEU A 131 12.81 6.74 -0.39
C LEU A 131 14.06 5.88 -0.58
N LYS A 132 14.85 6.14 -1.63
CA LYS A 132 16.06 5.37 -1.94
C LYS A 132 17.10 5.43 -0.82
N GLU A 133 17.15 6.55 -0.09
CA GLU A 133 18.11 6.72 0.98
C GLU A 133 17.77 5.91 2.23
N PHE A 134 16.47 5.66 2.48
CA PHE A 134 16.04 4.86 3.62
C PHE A 134 16.50 3.40 3.54
N ARG A 135 16.64 2.83 2.34
CA ARG A 135 17.19 1.49 2.16
C ARG A 135 18.60 1.33 2.74
N ARG A 136 19.37 2.42 2.80
CA ARG A 136 20.73 2.41 3.36
C ARG A 136 20.75 2.17 4.88
N ILE A 137 19.65 2.47 5.58
CA ILE A 137 19.49 2.26 7.02
C ILE A 137 18.46 1.17 7.35
N LEU A 138 17.61 0.80 6.37
CA LEU A 138 16.62 -0.24 6.45
C LEU A 138 16.88 -1.30 5.36
N PRO A 139 17.88 -2.17 5.52
CA PRO A 139 18.35 -3.08 4.47
C PRO A 139 17.34 -4.14 4.05
N TYR A 140 16.27 -4.32 4.81
CA TYR A 140 15.18 -5.25 4.50
C TYR A 140 14.00 -4.59 3.76
N MET A 141 14.06 -3.29 3.55
CA MET A 141 13.07 -2.54 2.80
C MET A 141 13.14 -2.93 1.31
N PRO A 142 11.99 -3.11 0.62
CA PRO A 142 11.98 -3.28 -0.84
C PRO A 142 12.73 -2.15 -1.56
N ASP A 143 13.14 -2.40 -2.80
CA ASP A 143 13.79 -1.37 -3.60
C ASP A 143 12.75 -0.33 -4.02
N MET A 144 12.75 0.81 -3.33
CA MET A 144 11.85 1.92 -3.59
C MET A 144 12.65 3.19 -3.89
N GLU A 145 12.25 3.89 -4.93
CA GLU A 145 12.76 5.21 -5.29
C GLU A 145 11.60 6.20 -5.36
N GLY A 146 11.88 7.47 -5.18
CA GLY A 146 10.90 8.55 -5.23
C GLY A 146 11.06 9.53 -4.07
N TRP A 147 10.29 10.60 -4.11
CA TRP A 147 10.31 11.66 -3.11
C TRP A 147 8.94 11.75 -2.44
N ILE A 148 8.91 11.64 -1.12
CA ILE A 148 7.68 11.81 -0.33
C ILE A 148 7.63 13.23 0.23
N GLY A 149 6.47 13.86 0.05
CA GLY A 149 6.01 15.02 0.80
C GLY A 149 4.65 14.71 1.40
N ALA A 150 4.42 15.12 2.64
CA ALA A 150 3.12 14.95 3.29
C ALA A 150 2.84 16.08 4.26
N GLU A 151 1.58 16.47 4.36
CA GLU A 151 1.09 17.39 5.38
C GLU A 151 -0.19 16.83 5.98
N ALA A 152 -0.30 16.88 7.30
CA ALA A 152 -1.52 16.53 8.02
C ALA A 152 -1.82 17.61 9.06
N HIS A 153 -3.04 18.12 9.03
CA HIS A 153 -3.53 19.14 9.94
C HIS A 153 -4.73 18.61 10.74
N TYR A 154 -4.65 18.74 12.04
CA TYR A 154 -5.69 18.32 12.98
C TYR A 154 -6.13 19.48 13.85
N ILE A 155 -7.44 19.75 13.86
CA ILE A 155 -8.08 20.76 14.71
C ILE A 155 -9.17 20.09 15.55
N ASP A 156 -9.16 20.33 16.87
CA ASP A 156 -10.24 20.00 17.80
C ASP A 156 -10.69 21.28 18.53
N SER A 157 -11.90 21.69 18.28
CA SER A 157 -12.54 22.82 18.97
C SER A 157 -13.53 22.38 20.06
N GLY A 158 -13.56 21.10 20.39
CA GLY A 158 -14.42 20.48 21.39
C GLY A 158 -15.62 19.77 20.78
N PRO A 159 -16.64 20.49 20.30
CA PRO A 159 -17.74 19.83 19.58
C PRO A 159 -17.36 19.38 18.16
N TYR A 160 -16.29 19.92 17.61
CA TYR A 160 -15.89 19.68 16.23
C TYR A 160 -14.43 19.25 16.14
N MET A 161 -14.19 18.18 15.40
CA MET A 161 -12.87 17.67 15.07
C MET A 161 -12.71 17.66 13.54
N MET A 162 -11.66 18.29 13.04
CA MET A 162 -11.33 18.34 11.63
C MET A 162 -9.94 17.72 11.41
N VAL A 163 -9.81 16.94 10.34
CA VAL A 163 -8.54 16.44 9.86
C VAL A 163 -8.45 16.74 8.36
N SER A 164 -7.34 17.28 7.91
CA SER A 164 -6.97 17.30 6.49
C SER A 164 -5.59 16.68 6.31
N SER A 165 -5.39 16.03 5.18
CA SER A 165 -4.10 15.44 4.84
C SER A 165 -3.87 15.47 3.33
N ASP A 166 -2.60 15.62 2.96
CA ASP A 166 -2.10 15.53 1.60
C ASP A 166 -0.79 14.72 1.65
N LEU A 167 -0.68 13.70 0.81
CA LEU A 167 0.51 12.89 0.65
C LEU A 167 0.87 12.84 -0.83
N ARG A 168 2.12 13.15 -1.17
CA ARG A 168 2.66 13.08 -2.53
C ARG A 168 3.84 12.14 -2.57
N ILE A 169 3.91 11.37 -3.63
CA ILE A 169 5.08 10.55 -3.96
C ILE A 169 5.44 10.83 -5.41
N ASP A 170 6.49 11.60 -5.62
CA ASP A 170 6.98 11.95 -6.94
C ASP A 170 8.00 10.93 -7.44
N GLU A 171 7.95 10.62 -8.75
CA GLU A 171 8.86 9.68 -9.42
C GLU A 171 8.94 8.31 -8.73
N PHE A 172 7.80 7.80 -8.29
CA PHE A 172 7.76 6.54 -7.53
C PHE A 172 8.19 5.36 -8.39
N LYS A 173 9.11 4.55 -7.84
CA LYS A 173 9.49 3.24 -8.38
C LYS A 173 9.46 2.20 -7.28
N TYR A 174 9.02 1.01 -7.61
CA TYR A 174 9.02 -0.14 -6.72
C TYR A 174 9.63 -1.35 -7.44
N GLU A 175 10.66 -1.96 -6.84
CA GLU A 175 11.42 -3.10 -7.42
C GLU A 175 11.81 -2.86 -8.88
N GLY A 176 12.28 -1.63 -9.19
CA GLY A 176 12.72 -1.22 -10.52
C GLY A 176 11.60 -0.89 -11.52
N SER A 177 10.33 -1.07 -11.16
CA SER A 177 9.18 -0.69 -11.99
C SER A 177 8.78 0.75 -11.70
N ALA A 178 8.68 1.59 -12.74
CA ALA A 178 8.20 2.97 -12.62
C ALA A 178 6.68 2.96 -12.38
N LEU A 179 6.23 3.65 -11.34
CA LEU A 179 4.83 3.77 -10.94
C LEU A 179 4.31 5.21 -11.05
N GLY A 180 5.12 6.16 -11.57
CA GLY A 180 4.70 7.55 -11.77
C GLY A 180 4.58 8.38 -10.51
N ASN A 181 3.76 9.42 -10.57
CA ASN A 181 3.52 10.35 -9.47
C ASN A 181 2.17 10.06 -8.83
N TRP A 182 2.15 10.04 -7.50
CA TRP A 182 0.95 9.76 -6.71
C TRP A 182 0.64 10.92 -5.78
N GLU A 183 -0.64 11.26 -5.70
CA GLU A 183 -1.16 12.22 -4.74
C GLU A 183 -2.40 11.61 -4.07
N LEU A 184 -2.40 11.58 -2.75
CA LEU A 184 -3.52 11.15 -1.92
C LEU A 184 -3.89 12.29 -1.00
N GLY A 185 -5.10 12.79 -1.11
CA GLY A 185 -5.58 13.86 -0.25
C GLY A 185 -6.92 13.52 0.36
N GLY A 186 -7.24 14.19 1.47
CA GLY A 186 -8.54 14.03 2.08
C GLY A 186 -8.81 14.96 3.22
N VAL A 187 -10.10 15.14 3.47
CA VAL A 187 -10.61 15.93 4.59
C VAL A 187 -11.69 15.17 5.34
N TYR A 188 -11.70 15.34 6.66
CA TYR A 188 -12.74 14.87 7.54
C TYR A 188 -13.26 16.08 8.32
N LEU A 189 -14.51 16.46 8.09
CA LEU A 189 -15.13 17.67 8.60
C LEU A 189 -16.41 17.36 9.36
N PRO A 190 -16.67 18.01 10.51
CA PRO A 190 -17.95 17.91 11.19
C PRO A 190 -19.04 18.65 10.42
N GLY A 191 -20.22 18.04 10.33
CA GLY A 191 -21.43 18.65 9.82
C GLY A 191 -22.29 19.31 10.90
N GLU A 192 -23.40 19.92 10.47
CA GLU A 192 -24.29 20.64 11.39
C GLU A 192 -25.14 19.71 12.28
N ALA A 193 -25.43 18.49 11.80
CA ALA A 193 -26.33 17.53 12.46
C ALA A 193 -25.59 16.45 13.26
N LYS A 194 -24.37 16.71 13.76
CA LYS A 194 -23.44 15.75 14.36
C LYS A 194 -22.96 14.65 13.40
N ASP A 195 -23.19 14.83 12.14
CA ASP A 195 -22.59 14.03 11.09
C ASP A 195 -21.16 14.51 10.77
N HIS A 196 -20.38 13.66 10.13
CA HIS A 196 -19.02 13.99 9.71
C HIS A 196 -18.89 13.71 8.22
N HIS A 197 -18.43 14.70 7.48
CA HIS A 197 -18.19 14.60 6.05
C HIS A 197 -16.79 14.08 5.80
N LEU A 198 -16.69 13.11 4.88
CA LEU A 198 -15.46 12.53 4.38
C LEU A 198 -15.36 12.90 2.91
N ASP A 199 -14.20 13.36 2.50
CA ASP A 199 -13.87 13.59 1.11
C ASP A 199 -12.40 13.24 0.92
N ALA A 200 -12.10 12.33 -0.01
CA ALA A 200 -10.74 11.87 -0.27
C ALA A 200 -10.56 11.54 -1.74
N TYR A 201 -9.35 11.74 -2.24
CA TYR A 201 -9.03 11.47 -3.63
C TYR A 201 -7.68 10.78 -3.78
N ILE A 202 -7.53 10.08 -4.90
CA ILE A 202 -6.25 9.55 -5.38
C ILE A 202 -6.03 10.12 -6.77
N ARG A 203 -4.85 10.72 -7.00
CA ARG A 203 -4.38 11.13 -8.32
C ARG A 203 -3.15 10.35 -8.73
N HIS A 204 -3.07 10.04 -9.99
CA HIS A 204 -1.93 9.41 -10.62
C HIS A 204 -1.50 10.23 -11.82
N ASP A 205 -0.22 10.65 -11.86
CA ASP A 205 0.34 11.55 -12.87
C ASP A 205 -0.50 12.81 -13.15
N GLY A 206 -1.16 13.33 -12.08
CA GLY A 206 -1.96 14.54 -12.09
C GLY A 206 -3.43 14.37 -12.44
N GLU A 207 -3.87 13.17 -12.83
CA GLU A 207 -5.26 12.84 -13.08
C GLU A 207 -5.89 12.16 -11.86
N GLU A 208 -7.12 12.55 -11.50
CA GLU A 208 -7.86 11.93 -10.41
C GLU A 208 -8.43 10.60 -10.90
N ILE A 209 -7.96 9.51 -10.30
CA ILE A 209 -8.32 8.14 -10.68
C ILE A 209 -9.27 7.47 -9.69
N ALA A 210 -9.39 8.04 -8.48
CA ALA A 210 -10.38 7.59 -7.50
C ALA A 210 -10.80 8.75 -6.60
N HIS A 211 -12.08 8.78 -6.26
CA HIS A 211 -12.68 9.74 -5.35
C HIS A 211 -13.62 9.05 -4.36
N LEU A 212 -13.54 9.40 -3.09
CA LEU A 212 -14.43 8.95 -2.04
C LEU A 212 -15.12 10.15 -1.42
N GLY A 213 -16.44 10.19 -1.50
CA GLY A 213 -17.27 11.20 -0.83
C GLY A 213 -18.29 10.54 0.07
N GLY A 214 -18.46 11.01 1.31
CA GLY A 214 -19.40 10.36 2.20
C GLY A 214 -19.67 11.06 3.52
N ILE A 215 -20.54 10.44 4.30
CA ILE A 215 -20.99 10.93 5.60
C ILE A 215 -20.87 9.80 6.62
N TYR A 216 -20.24 10.10 7.73
CA TYR A 216 -20.21 9.25 8.91
C TYR A 216 -21.12 9.83 9.99
N LEU A 217 -22.03 9.01 10.49
CA LEU A 217 -22.91 9.31 11.61
C LEU A 217 -22.41 8.59 12.86
N PRO A 218 -21.80 9.27 13.83
CA PRO A 218 -21.40 8.62 15.07
C PRO A 218 -22.62 8.15 15.87
N ALA A 219 -22.50 6.98 16.50
CA ALA A 219 -23.52 6.48 17.42
C ALA A 219 -23.17 6.89 18.86
N GLU A 220 -24.18 6.96 19.75
CA GLU A 220 -23.95 7.16 21.19
C GLU A 220 -23.26 5.95 21.83
N GLU A 221 -23.54 4.75 21.29
CA GLU A 221 -22.88 3.49 21.65
C GLU A 221 -22.55 2.71 20.35
N GLY A 222 -21.34 2.17 20.27
CA GLY A 222 -20.88 1.38 19.13
C GLY A 222 -20.12 2.18 18.06
N THR A 223 -20.08 1.65 16.81
CA THR A 223 -19.19 2.15 15.74
C THR A 223 -19.81 3.20 14.82
N GLY A 224 -21.08 3.55 15.00
CA GLY A 224 -21.78 4.49 14.11
C GLY A 224 -22.11 3.89 12.75
N SER A 225 -22.45 4.75 11.78
CA SER A 225 -22.85 4.35 10.42
C SER A 225 -22.16 5.20 9.36
N LEU A 226 -21.60 4.54 8.35
CA LEU A 226 -20.99 5.16 7.18
C LEU A 226 -21.95 5.08 5.99
N SER A 227 -22.05 6.15 5.22
CA SER A 227 -22.65 6.18 3.88
C SER A 227 -21.73 6.97 2.97
N ALA A 228 -21.08 6.29 2.03
CA ALA A 228 -20.10 6.90 1.13
C ALA A 228 -20.23 6.30 -0.27
N ASP A 229 -19.77 7.04 -1.27
CA ASP A 229 -19.60 6.57 -2.63
C ASP A 229 -18.12 6.65 -3.00
N ILE A 230 -17.62 5.62 -3.67
CA ILE A 230 -16.27 5.56 -4.25
C ILE A 230 -16.45 5.55 -5.75
N ALA A 231 -15.96 6.58 -6.44
CA ALA A 231 -15.88 6.63 -7.89
C ALA A 231 -14.46 6.27 -8.35
N PHE A 232 -14.38 5.49 -9.42
CA PHE A 232 -13.14 5.18 -10.13
C PHE A 232 -13.25 5.76 -11.54
N GLU A 233 -12.23 6.50 -11.96
CA GLU A 233 -12.13 7.09 -13.29
C GLU A 233 -10.78 6.71 -13.91
N HIS A 234 -10.81 5.80 -14.89
CA HIS A 234 -9.61 5.27 -15.56
C HIS A 234 -8.54 4.78 -14.59
N PHE A 235 -8.97 4.03 -13.54
CA PHE A 235 -8.02 3.51 -12.55
C PHE A 235 -7.13 2.45 -13.19
N PRO A 236 -5.81 2.70 -13.37
CA PRO A 236 -4.94 1.85 -14.17
C PRO A 236 -4.55 0.56 -13.42
N LEU A 237 -4.85 -0.60 -13.99
CA LEU A 237 -4.54 -1.90 -13.38
C LEU A 237 -3.05 -2.24 -13.40
N ASN A 238 -2.29 -1.69 -14.34
CA ASN A 238 -0.86 -1.97 -14.50
C ASN A 238 -0.02 -1.53 -13.28
N VAL A 239 -0.53 -0.61 -12.46
CA VAL A 239 0.13 -0.18 -11.22
C VAL A 239 0.24 -1.31 -10.18
N ALA A 240 -0.58 -2.37 -10.32
CA ALA A 240 -0.51 -3.55 -9.46
C ALA A 240 0.60 -4.53 -9.85
N ASN A 241 1.13 -4.47 -11.07
CA ASN A 241 2.09 -5.44 -11.60
C ASN A 241 3.37 -5.63 -10.75
N PRO A 242 3.98 -4.59 -10.18
CA PRO A 242 5.16 -4.76 -9.36
C PRO A 242 4.92 -5.55 -8.06
N PHE A 243 3.67 -5.63 -7.62
CA PHE A 243 3.27 -6.32 -6.39
C PHE A 243 2.85 -7.78 -6.64
N VAL A 244 2.76 -8.19 -7.92
CA VAL A 244 2.47 -9.59 -8.29
C VAL A 244 3.73 -10.44 -8.08
N PRO A 245 3.67 -11.50 -7.22
CA PRO A 245 4.81 -12.37 -6.97
C PRO A 245 5.34 -12.98 -8.27
N ASP A 246 6.68 -12.99 -8.42
CA ASP A 246 7.40 -13.58 -9.56
C ASP A 246 6.93 -13.09 -10.95
N ARG A 247 6.16 -12.01 -11.00
CA ARG A 247 5.52 -11.52 -12.24
C ARG A 247 4.74 -12.61 -12.98
N MET A 248 4.05 -13.45 -12.24
CA MET A 248 3.26 -14.55 -12.82
C MET A 248 2.15 -14.06 -13.73
N VAL A 249 1.65 -12.84 -13.47
CA VAL A 249 0.62 -12.18 -14.27
C VAL A 249 1.00 -10.71 -14.45
N GLU A 250 0.78 -10.20 -15.65
CA GLU A 250 0.86 -8.77 -15.97
C GLU A 250 -0.54 -8.28 -16.33
N LEU A 251 -1.01 -7.25 -15.62
CA LEU A 251 -2.31 -6.61 -15.80
C LEU A 251 -2.16 -5.36 -16.65
N ASP A 252 -3.15 -5.06 -17.49
CA ASP A 252 -3.25 -3.83 -18.27
C ASP A 252 -4.73 -3.46 -18.45
N GLY A 253 -5.00 -2.18 -18.80
CA GLY A 253 -6.34 -1.63 -18.88
C GLY A 253 -6.78 -0.93 -17.61
N ASP A 254 -8.00 -0.39 -17.64
CA ASP A 254 -8.51 0.52 -16.64
C ASP A 254 -9.82 0.01 -16.01
N ILE A 255 -10.08 0.46 -14.78
CA ILE A 255 -11.36 0.25 -14.09
C ILE A 255 -12.07 1.59 -13.97
N ASP A 256 -13.34 1.62 -14.40
CA ASP A 256 -14.27 2.72 -14.21
C ASP A 256 -15.49 2.25 -13.41
N GLY A 257 -16.12 3.15 -12.67
CA GLY A 257 -17.38 2.82 -12.00
C GLY A 257 -17.56 3.48 -10.64
N THR A 258 -18.68 3.13 -10.01
CA THR A 258 -19.00 3.68 -8.70
C THR A 258 -19.49 2.58 -7.76
N LEU A 259 -18.96 2.56 -6.55
CA LEU A 259 -19.38 1.70 -5.46
C LEU A 259 -19.94 2.53 -4.32
N SER A 260 -21.19 2.28 -3.94
CA SER A 260 -21.76 2.80 -2.70
C SER A 260 -21.35 1.92 -1.53
N MET A 261 -20.93 2.54 -0.44
CA MET A 261 -20.50 1.93 0.79
C MET A 261 -21.45 2.31 1.93
N LYS A 262 -22.02 1.34 2.64
CA LYS A 262 -23.00 1.61 3.71
C LYS A 262 -22.81 0.69 4.90
N GLY A 263 -23.15 1.21 6.09
CA GLY A 263 -23.23 0.42 7.33
C GLY A 263 -22.08 0.68 8.31
N ASP A 264 -21.63 -0.36 9.00
CA ASP A 264 -20.54 -0.30 9.97
C ASP A 264 -19.22 0.05 9.27
N PRO A 265 -18.50 1.12 9.68
CA PRO A 265 -17.21 1.47 9.10
C PRO A 265 -16.16 0.35 9.13
N ALA A 266 -16.25 -0.58 10.09
CA ALA A 266 -15.32 -1.70 10.19
C ALA A 266 -15.62 -2.81 9.17
N LYS A 267 -16.88 -2.94 8.72
CA LYS A 267 -17.33 -3.94 7.73
C LYS A 267 -18.44 -3.36 6.84
N PRO A 268 -18.13 -2.38 6.01
CA PRO A 268 -19.13 -1.75 5.17
C PRO A 268 -19.59 -2.68 4.05
N LEU A 269 -20.86 -2.57 3.68
CA LEU A 269 -21.40 -3.25 2.51
C LEU A 269 -21.20 -2.38 1.27
N LEU A 270 -20.49 -2.92 0.29
CA LEU A 270 -20.27 -2.28 -1.00
C LEU A 270 -21.28 -2.79 -2.03
N ASN A 271 -21.87 -1.86 -2.79
CA ASN A 271 -22.79 -2.15 -3.87
C ASN A 271 -22.52 -1.19 -5.04
N GLY A 272 -22.61 -1.70 -6.26
CA GLY A 272 -22.42 -0.86 -7.44
C GLY A 272 -21.99 -1.67 -8.66
N GLU A 273 -21.26 -1.02 -9.55
CA GLU A 273 -20.86 -1.57 -10.83
C GLU A 273 -19.45 -1.10 -11.18
N LEU A 274 -18.63 -2.02 -11.69
CA LEU A 274 -17.30 -1.75 -12.19
C LEU A 274 -17.22 -2.14 -13.66
N ALA A 275 -16.92 -1.18 -14.52
CA ALA A 275 -16.62 -1.41 -15.92
C ALA A 275 -15.12 -1.72 -16.07
N LEU A 276 -14.80 -2.70 -16.91
CA LEU A 276 -13.46 -3.11 -17.23
C LEU A 276 -13.12 -2.60 -18.64
N ASP A 277 -12.44 -1.46 -18.73
CA ASP A 277 -12.06 -0.91 -20.04
C ASP A 277 -10.74 -1.50 -20.52
N SER A 278 -10.85 -2.26 -21.63
CA SER A 278 -9.69 -2.86 -22.32
C SER A 278 -8.81 -3.72 -21.41
N VAL A 279 -9.39 -4.27 -20.34
CA VAL A 279 -8.65 -5.06 -19.35
C VAL A 279 -8.12 -6.34 -19.97
N THR A 280 -6.83 -6.53 -19.81
CA THR A 280 -6.12 -7.74 -20.20
C THR A 280 -5.25 -8.26 -19.05
N PHE A 281 -5.02 -9.56 -19.02
CA PHE A 281 -3.94 -10.13 -18.25
C PHE A 281 -3.06 -11.05 -19.10
N PHE A 282 -1.78 -10.89 -18.97
CA PHE A 282 -0.79 -11.67 -19.67
C PHE A 282 -0.10 -12.64 -18.70
N MET A 283 -0.01 -13.89 -19.07
CA MET A 283 0.73 -14.93 -18.34
C MET A 283 2.05 -15.24 -19.06
N PRO A 284 3.21 -14.72 -18.58
CA PRO A 284 4.49 -14.85 -19.28
C PRO A 284 4.92 -16.29 -19.50
N GLU A 285 4.71 -17.18 -18.52
CA GLU A 285 5.09 -18.60 -18.60
C GLU A 285 4.38 -19.35 -19.72
N MET A 286 3.13 -19.00 -19.97
CA MET A 286 2.31 -19.56 -21.02
C MET A 286 2.36 -18.75 -22.31
N SER A 287 2.94 -17.55 -22.28
CA SER A 287 2.85 -16.56 -23.37
C SER A 287 1.42 -16.36 -23.86
N ALA A 288 0.47 -16.42 -22.93
CA ALA A 288 -0.96 -16.31 -23.18
C ALA A 288 -1.48 -14.97 -22.67
N MET A 289 -2.22 -14.26 -23.54
CA MET A 289 -2.89 -13.01 -23.21
C MET A 289 -4.40 -13.29 -23.18
N PHE A 290 -5.03 -12.88 -22.11
CA PHE A 290 -6.47 -12.98 -21.90
C PHE A 290 -7.08 -11.59 -21.91
N ARG A 291 -8.20 -11.43 -22.57
CA ARG A 291 -9.00 -10.21 -22.63
C ARG A 291 -10.33 -10.48 -21.95
N PHE A 292 -10.76 -9.57 -21.13
CA PHE A 292 -12.08 -9.61 -20.54
C PHE A 292 -13.12 -9.05 -21.51
N ASP A 293 -14.36 -9.49 -21.34
CA ASP A 293 -15.51 -8.81 -21.92
C ASP A 293 -15.62 -7.43 -21.25
N ASN A 294 -16.00 -6.41 -22.03
CA ASN A 294 -16.20 -5.04 -21.49
C ASN A 294 -17.57 -4.91 -20.77
N GLU A 295 -18.21 -6.04 -20.43
CA GLU A 295 -19.43 -6.00 -19.65
C GLU A 295 -19.12 -5.62 -18.19
N PRO A 296 -19.93 -4.74 -17.59
CA PRO A 296 -19.70 -4.33 -16.22
C PRO A 296 -19.89 -5.47 -15.21
N VAL A 297 -19.01 -5.54 -14.24
CA VAL A 297 -19.10 -6.47 -13.12
C VAL A 297 -19.92 -5.84 -12.00
N GLN A 298 -21.02 -6.50 -11.64
CA GLN A 298 -21.87 -6.06 -10.53
C GLN A 298 -21.22 -6.39 -9.19
N VAL A 299 -21.26 -5.44 -8.27
CA VAL A 299 -20.90 -5.64 -6.87
C VAL A 299 -22.15 -5.58 -6.01
N VAL A 300 -22.46 -6.65 -5.30
CA VAL A 300 -23.65 -6.76 -4.44
C VAL A 300 -23.24 -7.25 -3.06
N ASN A 301 -23.46 -6.41 -2.04
CA ASN A 301 -23.09 -6.72 -0.65
C ASN A 301 -21.64 -7.21 -0.50
N SER A 302 -20.70 -6.46 -1.07
CA SER A 302 -19.26 -6.77 -1.07
C SER A 302 -18.90 -8.10 -1.76
N LYS A 303 -19.70 -8.49 -2.78
CA LYS A 303 -19.42 -9.62 -3.66
C LYS A 303 -19.40 -9.18 -5.11
N MET A 304 -18.33 -9.48 -5.82
CA MET A 304 -18.30 -9.38 -7.29
C MET A 304 -19.13 -10.51 -7.87
N MET A 305 -20.09 -10.19 -8.70
CA MET A 305 -21.00 -11.13 -9.35
C MET A 305 -20.64 -11.29 -10.82
N PHE A 306 -20.28 -12.49 -11.22
CA PHE A 306 -20.03 -12.84 -12.61
C PHE A 306 -21.23 -13.63 -13.17
N LYS A 307 -21.83 -13.12 -14.22
CA LYS A 307 -22.95 -13.74 -14.90
C LYS A 307 -22.67 -13.81 -16.39
N GLU A 308 -22.37 -15.02 -16.87
CA GLU A 308 -21.98 -15.27 -18.27
C GLU A 308 -20.86 -14.33 -18.72
N PHE A 309 -19.89 -14.13 -17.84
CA PHE A 309 -18.77 -13.23 -18.09
C PHE A 309 -17.72 -13.93 -18.96
N ASP A 310 -17.44 -13.35 -20.13
CA ASP A 310 -16.62 -13.96 -21.15
C ASP A 310 -15.16 -13.49 -21.10
N ILE A 311 -14.26 -14.47 -21.19
CA ILE A 311 -12.82 -14.27 -21.25
C ILE A 311 -12.29 -14.83 -22.56
N PHE A 312 -11.59 -14.01 -23.32
CA PHE A 312 -11.07 -14.35 -24.64
C PHE A 312 -9.55 -14.44 -24.62
N THR A 313 -9.00 -15.33 -25.42
CA THR A 313 -7.59 -15.26 -25.86
C THR A 313 -7.53 -14.61 -27.25
N LYS A 314 -6.61 -15.04 -28.11
CA LYS A 314 -6.60 -14.61 -29.52
C LYS A 314 -7.76 -15.20 -30.33
N GLY A 315 -8.38 -16.26 -29.82
CA GLY A 315 -9.55 -16.90 -30.44
C GLY A 315 -10.83 -16.07 -30.30
N LYS A 316 -11.88 -16.49 -31.02
CA LYS A 316 -13.21 -15.86 -30.99
C LYS A 316 -14.16 -16.55 -30.01
N THR A 317 -13.85 -17.77 -29.60
CA THR A 317 -14.69 -18.53 -28.65
C THR A 317 -14.29 -18.16 -27.24
N PRO A 318 -15.22 -17.77 -26.38
CA PRO A 318 -14.89 -17.38 -25.03
C PRO A 318 -14.70 -18.57 -24.10
N PHE A 319 -14.09 -18.28 -23.00
CA PHE A 319 -14.17 -19.02 -21.75
C PHE A 319 -15.08 -18.23 -20.82
N THR A 320 -16.20 -18.85 -20.42
CA THR A 320 -17.26 -18.16 -19.66
C THR A 320 -17.18 -18.51 -18.18
N ILE A 321 -17.29 -17.52 -17.31
CA ILE A 321 -17.37 -17.70 -15.87
C ILE A 321 -18.72 -17.24 -15.32
N ASN A 322 -19.21 -17.99 -14.32
CA ASN A 322 -20.39 -17.67 -13.55
C ASN A 322 -20.12 -17.89 -12.07
N GLY A 323 -20.63 -16.99 -11.22
CA GLY A 323 -20.50 -17.10 -9.78
C GLY A 323 -20.10 -15.82 -9.10
N GLU A 324 -19.38 -15.93 -7.99
CA GLU A 324 -19.06 -14.78 -7.16
C GLU A 324 -17.64 -14.85 -6.56
N VAL A 325 -17.09 -13.67 -6.28
CA VAL A 325 -15.92 -13.47 -5.41
C VAL A 325 -16.38 -12.63 -4.24
N ASP A 326 -16.36 -13.19 -3.05
CA ASP A 326 -16.75 -12.55 -1.80
C ASP A 326 -15.52 -11.85 -1.17
N PHE A 327 -15.57 -10.54 -1.04
CA PHE A 327 -14.57 -9.71 -0.40
C PHE A 327 -15.13 -8.89 0.78
N SER A 328 -16.26 -9.36 1.36
CA SER A 328 -16.84 -8.75 2.57
C SER A 328 -15.91 -8.80 3.79
N ASP A 329 -14.95 -9.70 3.77
CA ASP A 329 -13.83 -9.78 4.71
C ASP A 329 -12.53 -9.90 3.91
N LEU A 330 -11.75 -8.81 3.86
CA LEU A 330 -10.52 -8.75 3.06
C LEU A 330 -9.42 -9.70 3.55
N GLU A 331 -9.48 -10.12 4.81
CA GLU A 331 -8.56 -11.12 5.36
C GLU A 331 -8.97 -12.56 4.99
N ARG A 332 -10.20 -12.76 4.52
CA ARG A 332 -10.79 -14.07 4.21
C ARG A 332 -11.62 -14.06 2.93
N MET A 333 -11.06 -13.45 1.90
CA MET A 333 -11.71 -13.44 0.59
C MET A 333 -11.99 -14.86 0.09
N ALA A 334 -13.17 -15.09 -0.48
CA ALA A 334 -13.59 -16.40 -0.95
C ALA A 334 -14.06 -16.36 -2.41
N VAL A 335 -13.76 -17.42 -3.13
CA VAL A 335 -14.12 -17.61 -4.55
C VAL A 335 -15.10 -18.77 -4.69
N ASN A 336 -16.13 -18.58 -5.51
CA ASN A 336 -17.06 -19.64 -5.92
C ASN A 336 -17.45 -19.42 -7.39
N LEU A 337 -16.66 -19.95 -8.29
CA LEU A 337 -16.83 -19.77 -9.73
C LEU A 337 -17.10 -21.10 -10.42
N LYS A 338 -18.00 -21.09 -11.40
CA LYS A 338 -18.18 -22.13 -12.41
C LYS A 338 -17.61 -21.64 -13.72
N MET A 339 -16.90 -22.50 -14.40
CA MET A 339 -16.13 -22.19 -15.59
C MET A 339 -16.53 -23.15 -16.70
N HIS A 340 -16.77 -22.62 -17.91
CA HIS A 340 -17.14 -23.38 -19.09
C HIS A 340 -16.44 -22.84 -20.34
N ALA A 341 -15.95 -23.73 -21.16
CA ALA A 341 -15.44 -23.41 -22.49
C ALA A 341 -15.64 -24.58 -23.45
N GLU A 342 -16.03 -24.30 -24.68
CA GLU A 342 -16.10 -25.25 -25.78
C GLU A 342 -15.22 -24.78 -26.93
N ASN A 343 -14.35 -25.65 -27.43
CA ASN A 343 -13.44 -25.35 -28.52
C ASN A 343 -12.61 -24.06 -28.29
N TYR A 344 -12.24 -23.83 -27.05
CA TYR A 344 -11.53 -22.63 -26.60
C TYR A 344 -10.04 -22.69 -27.00
N GLU A 345 -9.52 -21.63 -27.61
CA GLU A 345 -8.09 -21.51 -27.92
C GLU A 345 -7.34 -21.08 -26.65
N LEU A 346 -7.02 -22.03 -25.75
CA LEU A 346 -6.36 -21.75 -24.48
C LEU A 346 -4.95 -21.16 -24.67
N LEU A 347 -4.24 -21.61 -25.71
CA LEU A 347 -2.90 -21.18 -26.03
C LEU A 347 -2.76 -20.91 -27.52
N ASN A 348 -2.16 -19.76 -27.85
CA ASN A 348 -1.68 -19.44 -29.20
C ASN A 348 -0.42 -18.57 -29.08
N ALA A 349 0.66 -19.25 -28.69
CA ALA A 349 1.94 -18.63 -28.37
C ALA A 349 2.98 -18.91 -29.44
N PRO A 350 3.68 -17.90 -29.97
CA PRO A 350 4.82 -18.12 -30.84
C PRO A 350 6.01 -18.67 -30.05
N ARG A 351 6.91 -19.35 -30.72
CA ARG A 351 8.18 -19.78 -30.12
C ARG A 351 9.04 -18.55 -29.80
N THR A 352 9.35 -18.34 -28.54
CA THR A 352 10.28 -17.29 -28.07
C THR A 352 11.37 -17.89 -27.21
N LYS A 353 12.49 -17.19 -27.00
CA LYS A 353 13.58 -17.66 -26.13
C LYS A 353 13.17 -17.85 -24.67
N ARG A 354 12.11 -17.18 -24.23
CA ARG A 354 11.62 -17.21 -22.84
C ARG A 354 10.41 -18.13 -22.64
N ALA A 355 9.68 -18.45 -23.71
CA ALA A 355 8.50 -19.30 -23.62
C ALA A 355 8.88 -20.74 -23.24
N MET A 356 8.26 -21.21 -22.14
CA MET A 356 8.34 -22.61 -21.73
C MET A 356 7.33 -23.46 -22.50
N VAL A 357 6.24 -22.85 -22.97
CA VAL A 357 5.22 -23.50 -23.78
C VAL A 357 4.95 -22.65 -25.02
N TYR A 358 4.88 -23.27 -26.19
CA TYR A 358 4.52 -22.59 -27.43
C TYR A 358 3.71 -23.49 -28.35
N GLY A 359 2.98 -22.90 -29.30
CA GLY A 359 2.08 -23.59 -30.23
C GLY A 359 0.63 -23.18 -30.01
N LYS A 360 -0.29 -24.07 -30.40
CA LYS A 360 -1.73 -23.86 -30.27
C LYS A 360 -2.37 -24.97 -29.47
N MET A 361 -3.18 -24.62 -28.49
CA MET A 361 -3.93 -25.56 -27.66
C MET A 361 -5.40 -25.21 -27.66
N TYR A 362 -6.22 -26.19 -27.97
CA TYR A 362 -7.67 -26.06 -27.97
C TYR A 362 -8.26 -27.06 -26.99
N VAL A 363 -9.20 -26.58 -26.18
CA VAL A 363 -9.78 -27.38 -25.11
C VAL A 363 -11.30 -27.21 -25.03
N ASP A 364 -11.97 -28.26 -24.57
CA ASP A 364 -13.27 -28.15 -23.92
C ASP A 364 -13.02 -28.27 -22.42
N PHE A 365 -13.64 -27.38 -21.64
CA PHE A 365 -13.35 -27.25 -20.23
C PHE A 365 -14.60 -26.97 -19.42
N ASN A 366 -14.80 -27.74 -18.35
CA ASN A 366 -15.82 -27.49 -17.35
C ASN A 366 -15.23 -27.68 -15.97
N ALA A 367 -15.26 -26.66 -15.16
CA ALA A 367 -14.71 -26.73 -13.81
C ALA A 367 -15.42 -25.82 -12.83
N THR A 368 -15.15 -26.06 -11.56
CA THR A 368 -15.50 -25.17 -10.45
C THR A 368 -14.24 -24.78 -9.71
N LEU A 369 -14.13 -23.51 -9.35
CA LEU A 369 -13.08 -22.98 -8.50
C LEU A 369 -13.72 -22.48 -7.20
N ARG A 370 -13.30 -23.05 -6.06
CA ARG A 370 -13.92 -22.76 -4.76
C ARG A 370 -12.90 -22.70 -3.65
N GLY A 371 -13.18 -21.87 -2.65
CA GLY A 371 -12.43 -21.78 -1.40
C GLY A 371 -11.93 -20.37 -1.10
N PRO A 372 -11.29 -20.20 0.04
CA PRO A 372 -10.56 -18.97 0.33
C PRO A 372 -9.43 -18.78 -0.69
N VAL A 373 -9.09 -17.52 -0.98
CA VAL A 373 -8.07 -17.18 -1.99
C VAL A 373 -6.73 -17.86 -1.71
N GLU A 374 -6.40 -18.10 -0.44
CA GLU A 374 -5.17 -18.77 -0.03
C GLU A 374 -5.21 -20.30 -0.22
N GLU A 375 -6.40 -20.90 -0.33
CA GLU A 375 -6.61 -22.35 -0.44
C GLU A 375 -7.64 -22.71 -1.51
N LEU A 376 -7.43 -22.21 -2.74
CA LEU A 376 -8.34 -22.45 -3.85
C LEU A 376 -8.30 -23.91 -4.33
N VAL A 377 -9.48 -24.51 -4.47
CA VAL A 377 -9.64 -25.85 -5.01
C VAL A 377 -10.34 -25.80 -6.36
N MET A 378 -9.67 -26.23 -7.40
CA MET A 378 -10.23 -26.42 -8.73
C MET A 378 -10.62 -27.90 -8.94
N ARG A 379 -11.85 -28.13 -9.41
CA ARG A 379 -12.35 -29.46 -9.80
C ARG A 379 -13.08 -29.37 -11.12
N GLY A 380 -12.71 -30.23 -12.06
CA GLY A 380 -13.36 -30.21 -13.37
C GLY A 380 -12.76 -31.22 -14.33
N ASN A 381 -13.23 -31.12 -15.56
CA ASN A 381 -12.78 -31.93 -16.70
C ASN A 381 -12.24 -31.00 -17.79
N MET A 382 -11.12 -31.39 -18.37
CA MET A 382 -10.53 -30.71 -19.53
C MET A 382 -10.26 -31.76 -20.61
N ASN A 383 -10.80 -31.54 -21.79
CA ASN A 383 -10.53 -32.36 -22.97
C ASN A 383 -9.64 -31.58 -23.94
N ILE A 384 -8.49 -32.11 -24.23
CA ILE A 384 -7.60 -31.53 -25.23
C ILE A 384 -8.06 -32.00 -26.62
N LEU A 385 -8.35 -31.04 -27.50
CA LEU A 385 -8.89 -31.32 -28.83
C LEU A 385 -7.80 -31.73 -29.82
N GLY A 386 -8.15 -32.58 -30.76
CA GLY A 386 -7.20 -33.19 -31.70
C GLY A 386 -6.46 -32.22 -32.64
N LYS A 387 -6.89 -30.97 -32.76
CA LYS A 387 -6.21 -29.90 -33.50
C LYS A 387 -5.10 -29.19 -32.70
N THR A 388 -4.88 -29.60 -31.46
CA THR A 388 -3.82 -29.08 -30.59
C THR A 388 -2.43 -29.47 -31.10
N ASN A 389 -1.52 -28.47 -31.14
CA ASN A 389 -0.11 -28.65 -31.43
C ASN A 389 0.73 -27.77 -30.52
N VAL A 390 1.18 -28.32 -29.41
CA VAL A 390 1.89 -27.62 -28.34
C VAL A 390 3.26 -28.30 -28.09
N THR A 391 4.26 -27.48 -27.89
CA THR A 391 5.59 -27.91 -27.46
C THR A 391 5.91 -27.34 -26.10
N TYR A 392 6.28 -28.20 -25.15
CA TYR A 392 6.81 -27.82 -23.83
C TYR A 392 8.33 -27.96 -23.84
N VAL A 393 9.04 -26.91 -23.39
CA VAL A 393 10.50 -26.86 -23.34
C VAL A 393 10.96 -27.16 -21.92
N LEU A 394 11.61 -28.32 -21.76
CA LEU A 394 12.26 -28.66 -20.49
C LEU A 394 13.60 -27.92 -20.40
N LYS A 395 13.69 -26.92 -19.53
CA LYS A 395 14.90 -26.10 -19.31
C LYS A 395 15.97 -26.83 -18.50
N ASP A 396 15.60 -27.78 -17.66
CA ASP A 396 16.50 -28.55 -16.79
C ASP A 396 16.41 -30.06 -17.08
N SER A 397 16.67 -30.44 -18.30
CA SER A 397 16.83 -31.87 -18.61
C SER A 397 18.20 -32.34 -18.10
N PRO A 398 18.27 -33.36 -17.23
CA PRO A 398 19.56 -33.97 -16.86
C PRO A 398 20.31 -34.61 -18.05
N LEU A 399 19.69 -34.64 -19.23
CA LEU A 399 20.29 -35.12 -20.48
C LEU A 399 21.04 -34.03 -21.28
N THR A 400 21.01 -32.75 -20.83
CA THR A 400 21.87 -31.69 -21.40
C THR A 400 23.21 -31.54 -20.68
N GLY A 401 23.55 -32.47 -19.80
CA GLY A 401 24.87 -32.60 -19.21
C GLY A 401 25.83 -33.19 -20.21
N ASN A 402 26.80 -32.39 -20.64
CA ASN A 402 27.99 -32.79 -21.43
C ASN A 402 27.81 -33.09 -22.93
N ASP A 403 27.87 -32.01 -23.72
CA ASP A 403 28.69 -32.11 -24.93
C ASP A 403 29.38 -30.74 -25.16
N ARG A 404 30.72 -30.76 -24.74
CA ARG A 404 31.85 -29.90 -25.10
C ARG A 404 31.82 -28.41 -24.84
#